data_ef29b240fbe7041ef1736577de024a84
#
_entry.id   ef29b240fbe7041ef1736577de024a84
#
_cell.length_a   1.000
_cell.length_b   1.000
_cell.length_c   1.000
_cell.angle_alpha   90.00
_cell.angle_beta   90.00
_cell.angle_gamma   90.00
#
_symmetry.space_group_name_H-M   'P 1'
#
loop_
_entity.id
_entity.type
_entity.pdbx_description
1 polymer ?
#
loop_
_entity_poly.entity_id
_entity_poly.type
_entity_poly.pdbx_seq_one_letter_code
_entity_poly.pdbx_strand_id
1 'polypeptide(L)'
;MTPGHAALIAVVDDDEAVRDSLALLLRLHGFATREFASGEAFLEWAGTEPADCVLLDLRMATLSGLDVQAELARRRLGWPIVMLTAHGDVATTRAALKAGAFDFIEKPFDGEVLLQTIRAATQRSAERRTQAEREARFARDLERLTAREREVLGHVLAGRHNREIAVLLDISPRTIEVYKARIMDKLNVDRLPDLVRLALEMGLGRE
;
A
#
# COMPACT_ATOMS: atom_id res chain seq x y z
N MET A 1 -16.43 4.40 6.01
CA MET A 1 -15.68 4.10 7.26
C MET A 1 -16.16 2.75 7.73
N THR A 2 -15.37 1.71 7.59
CA THR A 2 -15.68 0.37 8.14
C THR A 2 -15.47 0.45 9.64
N PRO A 3 -16.45 0.11 10.49
CA PRO A 3 -16.29 0.18 11.93
C PRO A 3 -15.42 -0.98 12.41
N GLY A 4 -14.34 -0.71 13.10
CA GLY A 4 -13.87 -1.63 14.13
C GLY A 4 -12.43 -2.12 14.13
N HIS A 5 -11.49 -1.61 13.30
CA HIS A 5 -10.09 -1.98 13.51
C HIS A 5 -9.27 -0.73 13.84
N ALA A 6 -8.80 -0.63 15.09
CA ALA A 6 -7.84 0.40 15.46
C ALA A 6 -6.56 0.16 14.67
N ALA A 7 -6.03 1.21 14.02
CA ALA A 7 -4.80 1.10 13.25
C ALA A 7 -3.66 0.63 14.17
N LEU A 8 -2.90 -0.37 13.71
CA LEU A 8 -1.81 -0.99 14.46
C LEU A 8 -0.51 -0.27 14.19
N ILE A 9 0.08 0.29 15.24
CA ILE A 9 1.38 0.97 15.20
C ILE A 9 2.44 0.07 15.86
N ALA A 10 3.44 -0.33 15.11
CA ALA A 10 4.62 -0.99 15.66
C ALA A 10 5.57 0.09 16.20
N VAL A 11 5.96 -0.01 17.48
CA VAL A 11 6.92 0.90 18.14
C VAL A 11 8.20 0.13 18.38
N VAL A 12 9.29 0.55 17.76
CA VAL A 12 10.58 -0.12 17.80
C VAL A 12 11.63 0.86 18.31
N ASP A 13 12.06 0.69 19.55
CA ASP A 13 13.00 1.56 20.25
C ASP A 13 13.67 0.75 21.35
N ASP A 14 14.96 0.84 21.60
CA ASP A 14 15.64 0.10 22.66
C ASP A 14 15.48 0.73 24.05
N ASP A 15 15.08 2.01 24.12
CA ASP A 15 14.73 2.69 25.36
C ASP A 15 13.29 2.36 25.82
N GLU A 16 13.17 1.66 26.96
CA GLU A 16 11.87 1.25 27.53
C GLU A 16 10.98 2.45 27.87
N ALA A 17 11.55 3.52 28.44
CA ALA A 17 10.77 4.68 28.84
C ALA A 17 10.19 5.43 27.62
N VAL A 18 10.93 5.46 26.50
CA VAL A 18 10.44 6.01 25.24
C VAL A 18 9.33 5.14 24.67
N ARG A 19 9.52 3.81 24.63
CA ARG A 19 8.48 2.88 24.14
C ARG A 19 7.19 3.02 24.93
N ASP A 20 7.26 2.98 26.28
CA ASP A 20 6.08 3.07 27.16
C ASP A 20 5.34 4.41 26.97
N SER A 21 6.08 5.50 26.87
CA SER A 21 5.52 6.84 26.66
C SER A 21 4.81 6.93 25.30
N LEU A 22 5.43 6.43 24.23
CA LEU A 22 4.83 6.37 22.90
C LEU A 22 3.58 5.50 22.87
N ALA A 23 3.66 4.30 23.44
CA ALA A 23 2.53 3.38 23.48
C ALA A 23 1.34 3.95 24.26
N LEU A 24 1.59 4.61 25.38
CA LEU A 24 0.54 5.29 26.15
C LEU A 24 -0.11 6.41 25.33
N LEU A 25 0.69 7.28 24.73
CA LEU A 25 0.20 8.38 23.90
C LEU A 25 -0.68 7.86 22.74
N LEU A 26 -0.23 6.84 22.03
CA LEU A 26 -0.94 6.26 20.91
C LEU A 26 -2.25 5.61 21.32
N ARG A 27 -2.27 4.84 22.41
CA ARG A 27 -3.48 4.18 22.94
C ARG A 27 -4.53 5.21 23.38
N LEU A 28 -4.11 6.31 24.02
CA LEU A 28 -5.00 7.41 24.38
C LEU A 28 -5.67 8.07 23.16
N HIS A 29 -5.03 7.97 21.98
CA HIS A 29 -5.58 8.52 20.73
C HIS A 29 -6.21 7.45 19.82
N GLY A 30 -6.50 6.26 20.37
CA GLY A 30 -7.30 5.22 19.70
C GLY A 30 -6.51 4.32 18.74
N PHE A 31 -5.19 4.33 18.79
CA PHE A 31 -4.34 3.40 18.04
C PHE A 31 -4.09 2.11 18.85
N ALA A 32 -4.00 0.98 18.15
CA ALA A 32 -3.41 -0.23 18.72
C ALA A 32 -1.89 -0.14 18.64
N THR A 33 -1.17 -0.66 19.64
CA THR A 33 0.30 -0.64 19.63
C THR A 33 0.87 -2.03 19.79
N ARG A 34 2.00 -2.27 19.16
CA ARG A 34 2.88 -3.41 19.41
C ARG A 34 4.31 -2.92 19.57
N GLU A 35 4.94 -3.31 20.65
CA GLU A 35 6.19 -2.75 21.14
C GLU A 35 7.32 -3.76 20.99
N PHE A 36 8.48 -3.28 20.55
CA PHE A 36 9.67 -4.10 20.32
C PHE A 36 10.91 -3.38 20.87
N ALA A 37 11.69 -4.07 21.66
CA ALA A 37 12.90 -3.54 22.27
C ALA A 37 14.12 -3.62 21.35
N SER A 38 13.99 -4.20 20.17
CA SER A 38 15.08 -4.28 19.17
C SER A 38 14.55 -4.47 17.74
N GLY A 39 15.40 -4.14 16.76
CA GLY A 39 15.11 -4.37 15.36
C GLY A 39 14.92 -5.84 15.02
N GLU A 40 15.68 -6.72 15.65
CA GLU A 40 15.59 -8.17 15.46
C GLU A 40 14.22 -8.71 15.90
N ALA A 41 13.79 -8.40 17.12
CA ALA A 41 12.49 -8.82 17.63
C ALA A 41 11.35 -8.31 16.75
N PHE A 42 11.46 -7.09 16.25
CA PHE A 42 10.51 -6.54 15.29
C PHE A 42 10.53 -7.30 13.97
N LEU A 43 11.71 -7.59 13.41
CA LEU A 43 11.84 -8.30 12.13
C LEU A 43 11.40 -9.77 12.21
N GLU A 44 11.50 -10.41 13.36
CA GLU A 44 10.93 -11.75 13.59
C GLU A 44 9.40 -11.72 13.54
N TRP A 45 8.80 -10.69 14.10
CA TRP A 45 7.34 -10.50 14.04
C TRP A 45 6.89 -10.01 12.67
N ALA A 46 7.68 -9.20 11.96
CA ALA A 46 7.30 -8.56 10.73
C ALA A 46 6.89 -9.56 9.64
N GLY A 47 5.66 -9.46 9.18
CA GLY A 47 5.05 -10.38 8.22
C GLY A 47 4.07 -11.39 8.83
N THR A 48 3.95 -11.49 10.16
CA THR A 48 2.93 -12.31 10.82
C THR A 48 1.55 -11.64 10.79
N GLU A 49 1.53 -10.32 10.93
CA GLU A 49 0.35 -9.48 10.78
C GLU A 49 0.75 -8.11 10.20
N PRO A 50 -0.15 -7.40 9.49
CA PRO A 50 0.18 -6.12 8.90
C PRO A 50 0.22 -5.00 9.95
N ALA A 51 1.27 -4.15 9.89
CA ALA A 51 1.29 -2.87 10.59
C ALA A 51 0.75 -1.75 9.69
N ASP A 52 0.01 -0.81 10.28
CA ASP A 52 -0.46 0.38 9.56
C ASP A 52 0.58 1.51 9.57
N CYS A 53 1.51 1.50 10.54
CA CYS A 53 2.67 2.37 10.61
C CYS A 53 3.73 1.74 11.51
N VAL A 54 5.00 2.03 11.26
CA VAL A 54 6.15 1.66 12.10
C VAL A 54 6.81 2.94 12.61
N LEU A 55 6.85 3.13 13.93
CA LEU A 55 7.72 4.10 14.59
C LEU A 55 9.02 3.39 14.90
N LEU A 56 10.11 3.86 14.31
CA LEU A 56 11.38 3.15 14.34
C LEU A 56 12.49 4.09 14.80
N ASP A 57 13.10 3.75 15.93
CA ASP A 57 14.29 4.48 16.33
C ASP A 57 15.44 4.25 15.36
N LEU A 58 16.12 5.33 15.02
CA LEU A 58 17.23 5.28 14.08
C LEU A 58 18.47 4.60 14.68
N ARG A 59 18.68 4.79 16.00
CA ARG A 59 19.88 4.30 16.73
C ARG A 59 19.49 3.31 17.80
N MET A 60 19.62 2.04 17.50
CA MET A 60 19.46 0.95 18.45
C MET A 60 20.78 0.18 18.61
N ALA A 61 20.91 -0.57 19.69
CA ALA A 61 22.18 -1.18 20.12
C ALA A 61 22.79 -2.16 19.10
N THR A 62 21.99 -2.95 18.39
CA THR A 62 22.47 -4.04 17.53
C THR A 62 22.17 -3.79 16.05
N LEU A 63 20.93 -3.54 15.70
CA LEU A 63 20.48 -3.31 14.33
C LEU A 63 19.93 -1.89 14.21
N SER A 64 20.53 -1.07 13.33
CA SER A 64 20.08 0.30 13.16
C SER A 64 18.69 0.36 12.47
N GLY A 65 17.95 1.48 12.67
CA GLY A 65 16.68 1.70 11.99
C GLY A 65 16.80 1.66 10.46
N LEU A 66 17.94 2.08 9.89
CA LEU A 66 18.18 1.98 8.45
C LEU A 66 18.32 0.53 7.98
N ASP A 67 18.96 -0.33 8.77
CA ASP A 67 19.09 -1.77 8.45
C ASP A 67 17.72 -2.45 8.51
N VAL A 68 16.90 -2.12 9.51
CA VAL A 68 15.51 -2.60 9.61
C VAL A 68 14.69 -2.14 8.41
N GLN A 69 14.79 -0.87 8.02
CA GLN A 69 14.10 -0.34 6.84
C GLN A 69 14.52 -1.07 5.56
N ALA A 70 15.82 -1.31 5.37
CA ALA A 70 16.34 -2.04 4.22
C ALA A 70 15.79 -3.48 4.16
N GLU A 71 15.70 -4.16 5.31
CA GLU A 71 15.15 -5.51 5.39
C GLU A 71 13.64 -5.55 5.12
N LEU A 72 12.86 -4.59 5.61
CA LEU A 72 11.43 -4.45 5.27
C LEU A 72 11.24 -4.24 3.76
N ALA A 73 12.07 -3.41 3.14
CA ALA A 73 12.04 -3.20 1.69
C ALA A 73 12.38 -4.48 0.92
N ARG A 74 13.39 -5.24 1.36
CA ARG A 74 13.76 -6.55 0.78
C ARG A 74 12.61 -7.56 0.87
N ARG A 75 11.90 -7.59 2.00
CA ARG A 75 10.69 -8.42 2.21
C ARG A 75 9.45 -7.88 1.49
N ARG A 76 9.53 -6.71 0.85
CA ARG A 76 8.40 -6.03 0.19
C ARG A 76 7.26 -5.70 1.15
N LEU A 77 7.56 -5.51 2.43
CA LEU A 77 6.60 -5.04 3.42
C LEU A 77 6.52 -3.52 3.31
N GLY A 78 5.55 -3.06 2.54
CA GLY A 78 5.42 -1.64 2.20
C GLY A 78 4.75 -0.80 3.30
N TRP A 79 5.02 -1.08 4.58
CA TRP A 79 4.48 -0.31 5.70
C TRP A 79 5.11 1.08 5.75
N PRO A 80 4.34 2.13 6.03
CA PRO A 80 4.91 3.46 6.27
C PRO A 80 5.80 3.43 7.49
N ILE A 81 7.04 3.93 7.35
CA ILE A 81 8.02 4.01 8.43
C ILE A 81 8.23 5.47 8.80
N VAL A 82 7.99 5.83 10.04
CA VAL A 82 8.36 7.12 10.63
C VAL A 82 9.58 6.90 11.50
N MET A 83 10.70 7.49 11.09
CA MET A 83 11.97 7.39 11.82
C MET A 83 11.99 8.33 13.00
N LEU A 84 12.39 7.84 14.17
CA LEU A 84 12.67 8.65 15.35
C LEU A 84 14.18 8.84 15.48
N THR A 85 14.65 10.05 15.74
CA THR A 85 16.09 10.33 15.85
C THR A 85 16.39 11.29 17.01
N ALA A 86 17.43 11.03 17.78
CA ALA A 86 17.85 11.87 18.88
C ALA A 86 18.69 13.10 18.45
N HIS A 87 19.24 13.08 17.22
CA HIS A 87 19.99 14.20 16.64
C HIS A 87 19.82 14.20 15.13
N GLY A 88 19.38 15.34 14.59
CA GLY A 88 19.19 15.56 13.16
C GLY A 88 20.51 15.57 12.38
N ASP A 89 21.16 14.42 12.27
CA ASP A 89 22.15 14.25 11.21
C ASP A 89 21.43 14.30 9.86
N VAL A 90 21.53 15.47 9.23
CA VAL A 90 20.89 15.74 7.92
C VAL A 90 21.24 14.68 6.89
N ALA A 91 22.44 14.10 6.96
CA ALA A 91 22.87 13.05 6.03
C ALA A 91 22.09 11.76 6.25
N THR A 92 21.95 11.33 7.51
CA THR A 92 21.21 10.11 7.88
C THR A 92 19.70 10.25 7.63
N THR A 93 19.12 11.41 7.98
CA THR A 93 17.72 11.73 7.67
C THR A 93 17.46 11.67 6.16
N ARG A 94 18.34 12.26 5.36
CA ARG A 94 18.23 12.21 3.90
C ARG A 94 18.36 10.78 3.36
N ALA A 95 19.23 9.98 3.95
CA ALA A 95 19.38 8.56 3.58
C ALA A 95 18.10 7.78 3.86
N ALA A 96 17.49 7.94 5.04
CA ALA A 96 16.23 7.30 5.41
C ALA A 96 15.09 7.66 4.44
N LEU A 97 14.91 8.94 4.13
CA LEU A 97 13.88 9.39 3.18
C LEU A 97 14.13 8.86 1.77
N LYS A 98 15.40 8.88 1.29
CA LYS A 98 15.74 8.28 -0.01
C LYS A 98 15.51 6.77 -0.06
N ALA A 99 15.67 6.08 1.06
CA ALA A 99 15.37 4.67 1.20
C ALA A 99 13.87 4.36 1.35
N GLY A 100 13.00 5.39 1.31
CA GLY A 100 11.55 5.25 1.31
C GLY A 100 10.88 5.35 2.69
N ALA A 101 11.54 5.92 3.70
CA ALA A 101 10.86 6.30 4.93
C ALA A 101 9.72 7.28 4.60
N PHE A 102 8.59 7.14 5.31
CA PHE A 102 7.45 8.03 5.15
C PHE A 102 7.78 9.43 5.65
N ASP A 103 8.38 9.51 6.84
CA ASP A 103 8.81 10.76 7.45
C ASP A 103 9.86 10.48 8.54
N PHE A 104 10.38 11.54 9.16
CA PHE A 104 11.24 11.47 10.33
C PHE A 104 10.82 12.49 11.39
N ILE A 105 11.07 12.20 12.65
CA ILE A 105 10.75 13.08 13.78
C ILE A 105 11.96 13.10 14.74
N GLU A 106 12.40 14.31 15.08
CA GLU A 106 13.53 14.52 16.00
C GLU A 106 13.06 14.47 17.45
N LYS A 107 13.77 13.73 18.30
CA LYS A 107 13.60 13.71 19.75
C LYS A 107 14.35 14.90 20.40
N PRO A 108 13.76 15.64 21.35
CA PRO A 108 12.40 15.50 21.87
C PRO A 108 11.35 16.04 20.91
N PHE A 109 10.24 15.33 20.74
CA PHE A 109 9.18 15.68 19.79
C PHE A 109 7.93 16.22 20.50
N ASP A 110 7.19 17.05 19.78
CA ASP A 110 5.83 17.43 20.13
C ASP A 110 4.86 16.28 19.85
N GLY A 111 4.02 15.92 20.83
CA GLY A 111 3.06 14.84 20.70
C GLY A 111 2.03 15.06 19.59
N GLU A 112 1.61 16.32 19.35
CA GLU A 112 0.67 16.63 18.27
C GLU A 112 1.30 16.45 16.89
N VAL A 113 2.55 16.87 16.72
CA VAL A 113 3.30 16.66 15.47
C VAL A 113 3.46 15.17 15.17
N LEU A 114 3.83 14.37 16.20
CA LEU A 114 3.92 12.91 16.07
C LEU A 114 2.58 12.30 15.66
N LEU A 115 1.48 12.68 16.33
CA LEU A 115 0.15 12.16 16.02
C LEU A 115 -0.34 12.54 14.62
N GLN A 116 -0.06 13.75 14.16
CA GLN A 116 -0.38 14.18 12.79
C GLN A 116 0.37 13.32 11.75
N THR A 117 1.66 13.11 11.96
CA THR A 117 2.49 12.27 11.09
C THR A 117 1.98 10.82 11.06
N ILE A 118 1.64 10.25 12.22
CA ILE A 118 1.10 8.89 12.30
C ILE A 118 -0.26 8.78 11.60
N ARG A 119 -1.15 9.75 11.75
CA ARG A 119 -2.44 9.77 11.05
C ARG A 119 -2.24 9.81 9.54
N ALA A 120 -1.33 10.62 9.04
CA ALA A 120 -1.00 10.67 7.62
C ALA A 120 -0.40 9.33 7.12
N ALA A 121 0.50 8.71 7.90
CA ALA A 121 1.09 7.41 7.59
C ALA A 121 0.03 6.30 7.54
N THR A 122 -0.86 6.22 8.55
CA THR A 122 -1.92 5.20 8.60
C THR A 122 -2.96 5.39 7.50
N GLN A 123 -3.28 6.64 7.14
CA GLN A 123 -4.13 6.91 5.98
C GLN A 123 -3.48 6.39 4.69
N ARG A 124 -2.18 6.64 4.49
CA ARG A 124 -1.44 6.13 3.33
C ARG A 124 -1.44 4.60 3.26
N SER A 125 -1.29 3.94 4.42
CA SER A 125 -1.40 2.47 4.54
C SER A 125 -2.79 1.97 4.12
N ALA A 126 -3.85 2.60 4.62
CA ALA A 126 -5.23 2.25 4.28
C ALA A 126 -5.53 2.43 2.78
N GLU A 127 -5.07 3.52 2.16
CA GLU A 127 -5.21 3.77 0.73
C GLU A 127 -4.51 2.69 -0.10
N ARG A 128 -3.27 2.33 0.26
CA ARG A 128 -2.51 1.26 -0.41
C ARG A 128 -3.20 -0.09 -0.28
N ARG A 129 -3.72 -0.44 0.91
CA ARG A 129 -4.46 -1.69 1.13
C ARG A 129 -5.72 -1.74 0.27
N THR A 130 -6.51 -0.66 0.27
CA THR A 130 -7.71 -0.56 -0.57
C THR A 130 -7.37 -0.70 -2.06
N GLN A 131 -6.28 -0.10 -2.51
CA GLN A 131 -5.83 -0.21 -3.90
C GLN A 131 -5.41 -1.65 -4.23
N ALA A 132 -4.60 -2.29 -3.38
CA ALA A 132 -4.19 -3.68 -3.57
C ALA A 132 -5.38 -4.66 -3.58
N GLU A 133 -6.38 -4.43 -2.72
CA GLU A 133 -7.61 -5.23 -2.71
C GLU A 133 -8.41 -5.08 -4.00
N ARG A 134 -8.51 -3.85 -4.55
CA ARG A 134 -9.15 -3.57 -5.84
C ARG A 134 -8.43 -4.28 -6.98
N GLU A 135 -7.11 -4.18 -7.03
CA GLU A 135 -6.28 -4.83 -8.03
C GLU A 135 -6.41 -6.36 -7.97
N ALA A 136 -6.32 -6.93 -6.77
CA ALA A 136 -6.49 -8.36 -6.57
C ALA A 136 -7.90 -8.86 -6.94
N ARG A 137 -8.94 -8.05 -6.67
CA ARG A 137 -10.31 -8.35 -7.10
C ARG A 137 -10.42 -8.32 -8.61
N PHE A 138 -9.94 -7.26 -9.25
CA PHE A 138 -9.98 -7.11 -10.70
C PHE A 138 -9.21 -8.24 -11.41
N ALA A 139 -8.05 -8.65 -10.89
CA ALA A 139 -7.28 -9.79 -11.40
C ALA A 139 -8.10 -11.09 -11.37
N ARG A 140 -8.77 -11.39 -10.25
CA ARG A 140 -9.67 -12.56 -10.13
C ARG A 140 -10.86 -12.48 -11.10
N ASP A 141 -11.45 -11.30 -11.28
CA ASP A 141 -12.58 -11.12 -12.18
C ASP A 141 -12.17 -11.26 -13.65
N LEU A 142 -10.94 -10.87 -14.02
CA LEU A 142 -10.35 -11.13 -15.35
C LEU A 142 -10.27 -12.64 -15.67
N GLU A 143 -10.01 -13.49 -14.68
CA GLU A 143 -9.97 -14.95 -14.88
C GLU A 143 -11.32 -15.52 -15.30
N ARG A 144 -12.42 -14.85 -14.96
CA ARG A 144 -13.80 -15.26 -15.32
C ARG A 144 -14.19 -14.91 -16.74
N LEU A 145 -13.37 -14.16 -17.46
CA LEU A 145 -13.60 -13.85 -18.86
C LEU A 145 -13.33 -15.10 -19.73
N THR A 146 -14.24 -15.36 -20.67
CA THR A 146 -14.01 -16.35 -21.72
C THR A 146 -12.89 -15.94 -22.66
N ALA A 147 -12.33 -16.86 -23.43
CA ALA A 147 -11.30 -16.54 -24.43
C ALA A 147 -11.76 -15.43 -25.39
N ARG A 148 -13.02 -15.48 -25.84
CA ARG A 148 -13.59 -14.50 -26.76
C ARG A 148 -13.77 -13.12 -26.10
N GLU A 149 -14.17 -13.07 -24.84
CA GLU A 149 -14.27 -11.81 -24.08
C GLU A 149 -12.88 -11.18 -23.85
N ARG A 150 -11.87 -11.99 -23.57
CA ARG A 150 -10.47 -11.51 -23.44
C ARG A 150 -9.94 -10.92 -24.76
N GLU A 151 -10.25 -11.59 -25.88
CA GLU A 151 -9.86 -11.12 -27.21
C GLU A 151 -10.52 -9.76 -27.54
N VAL A 152 -11.82 -9.63 -27.27
CA VAL A 152 -12.53 -8.35 -27.41
C VAL A 152 -11.95 -7.27 -26.51
N LEU A 153 -11.67 -7.63 -25.23
CA LEU A 153 -11.05 -6.72 -24.27
C LEU A 153 -9.69 -6.21 -24.78
N GLY A 154 -8.83 -7.09 -25.29
CA GLY A 154 -7.54 -6.70 -25.86
C GLY A 154 -7.68 -5.66 -26.96
N HIS A 155 -8.60 -5.83 -27.89
CA HIS A 155 -8.88 -4.85 -28.93
C HIS A 155 -9.42 -3.53 -28.39
N VAL A 156 -10.27 -3.58 -27.36
CA VAL A 156 -10.80 -2.37 -26.68
C VAL A 156 -9.65 -1.58 -26.03
N LEU A 157 -8.74 -2.28 -25.34
CA LEU A 157 -7.57 -1.66 -24.70
C LEU A 157 -6.58 -1.07 -25.72
N ALA A 158 -6.51 -1.65 -26.92
CA ALA A 158 -5.77 -1.10 -28.06
C ALA A 158 -6.46 0.11 -28.71
N GLY A 159 -7.57 0.60 -28.15
CA GLY A 159 -8.29 1.78 -28.66
C GLY A 159 -9.09 1.59 -29.93
N ARG A 160 -9.33 0.34 -30.37
CA ARG A 160 -10.04 0.04 -31.62
C ARG A 160 -11.54 0.33 -31.49
N HIS A 161 -12.13 0.84 -32.55
CA HIS A 161 -13.58 1.07 -32.64
C HIS A 161 -14.36 -0.23 -32.87
N ASN A 162 -15.61 -0.28 -32.44
CA ASN A 162 -16.47 -1.48 -32.56
C ASN A 162 -16.53 -2.03 -33.99
N ARG A 163 -16.52 -1.17 -35.02
CA ARG A 163 -16.53 -1.58 -36.43
C ARG A 163 -15.23 -2.30 -36.82
N GLU A 164 -14.08 -1.82 -36.36
CA GLU A 164 -12.78 -2.43 -36.64
C GLU A 164 -12.66 -3.79 -35.95
N ILE A 165 -13.09 -3.87 -34.66
CA ILE A 165 -13.10 -5.12 -33.91
C ILE A 165 -14.03 -6.15 -34.60
N ALA A 166 -15.20 -5.70 -35.06
CA ALA A 166 -16.18 -6.55 -35.73
C ALA A 166 -15.59 -7.20 -37.02
N VAL A 167 -14.85 -6.41 -37.80
CA VAL A 167 -14.15 -6.93 -39.01
C VAL A 167 -13.06 -7.92 -38.64
N LEU A 168 -12.22 -7.61 -37.63
CA LEU A 168 -11.12 -8.48 -37.20
C LEU A 168 -11.60 -9.81 -36.64
N LEU A 169 -12.76 -9.81 -35.98
CA LEU A 169 -13.31 -10.98 -35.29
C LEU A 169 -14.40 -11.70 -36.08
N ASP A 170 -14.73 -11.22 -37.29
CA ASP A 170 -15.79 -11.73 -38.18
C ASP A 170 -17.15 -11.85 -37.48
N ILE A 171 -17.58 -10.77 -36.81
CA ILE A 171 -18.87 -10.66 -36.11
C ILE A 171 -19.49 -9.28 -36.33
N SER A 172 -20.75 -9.09 -35.93
CA SER A 172 -21.41 -7.80 -36.07
C SER A 172 -20.93 -6.77 -35.01
N PRO A 173 -20.94 -5.45 -35.33
CA PRO A 173 -20.67 -4.42 -34.33
C PRO A 173 -21.60 -4.49 -33.13
N ARG A 174 -22.85 -4.90 -33.30
CA ARG A 174 -23.83 -5.15 -32.22
C ARG A 174 -23.37 -6.27 -31.30
N THR A 175 -22.76 -7.31 -31.84
CA THR A 175 -22.18 -8.41 -31.04
C THR A 175 -21.02 -7.91 -30.19
N ILE A 176 -20.19 -6.99 -30.69
CA ILE A 176 -19.13 -6.35 -29.89
C ILE A 176 -19.72 -5.58 -28.73
N GLU A 177 -20.80 -4.84 -28.89
CA GLU A 177 -21.48 -4.14 -27.79
C GLU A 177 -21.95 -5.10 -26.71
N VAL A 178 -22.51 -6.26 -27.10
CA VAL A 178 -22.91 -7.32 -26.17
C VAL A 178 -21.71 -7.86 -25.40
N TYR A 179 -20.58 -8.11 -26.07
CA TYR A 179 -19.36 -8.55 -25.38
C TYR A 179 -18.84 -7.49 -24.41
N LYS A 180 -18.80 -6.23 -24.81
CA LYS A 180 -18.39 -5.11 -23.94
C LYS A 180 -19.27 -5.01 -22.68
N ALA A 181 -20.59 -5.13 -22.85
CA ALA A 181 -21.52 -5.14 -21.71
C ALA A 181 -21.25 -6.31 -20.76
N ARG A 182 -21.06 -7.53 -21.29
CA ARG A 182 -20.75 -8.73 -20.49
C ARG A 182 -19.39 -8.61 -19.77
N ILE A 183 -18.39 -8.03 -20.43
CA ILE A 183 -17.05 -7.79 -19.85
C ILE A 183 -17.20 -6.83 -18.67
N MET A 184 -17.88 -5.70 -18.87
CA MET A 184 -18.11 -4.70 -17.82
C MET A 184 -18.87 -5.27 -16.63
N ASP A 185 -19.91 -6.08 -16.88
CA ASP A 185 -20.66 -6.76 -15.84
C ASP A 185 -19.78 -7.74 -15.04
N LYS A 186 -19.02 -8.61 -15.73
CA LYS A 186 -18.09 -9.56 -15.08
C LYS A 186 -16.99 -8.91 -14.28
N LEU A 187 -16.47 -7.76 -14.75
CA LEU A 187 -15.43 -6.99 -14.09
C LEU A 187 -15.98 -5.98 -13.08
N ASN A 188 -17.30 -5.92 -12.94
CA ASN A 188 -18.02 -5.01 -12.03
C ASN A 188 -17.60 -3.54 -12.22
N VAL A 189 -17.62 -3.09 -13.49
CA VAL A 189 -17.26 -1.73 -13.90
C VAL A 189 -18.41 -1.12 -14.69
N ASP A 190 -18.88 0.06 -14.28
CA ASP A 190 -20.07 0.70 -14.88
C ASP A 190 -19.77 1.43 -16.19
N ARG A 191 -18.53 1.87 -16.40
CA ARG A 191 -18.16 2.68 -17.57
C ARG A 191 -16.89 2.19 -18.24
N LEU A 192 -16.89 2.21 -19.57
CA LEU A 192 -15.74 1.79 -20.37
C LEU A 192 -14.43 2.55 -20.05
N PRO A 193 -14.42 3.88 -19.82
CA PRO A 193 -13.20 4.58 -19.43
C PRO A 193 -12.60 4.07 -18.11
N ASP A 194 -13.44 3.68 -17.14
CA ASP A 194 -12.97 3.13 -15.87
C ASP A 194 -12.37 1.74 -16.05
N LEU A 195 -12.95 0.90 -16.92
CA LEU A 195 -12.38 -0.37 -17.33
C LEU A 195 -10.99 -0.21 -17.96
N VAL A 196 -10.88 0.71 -18.93
CA VAL A 196 -9.60 0.98 -19.63
C VAL A 196 -8.54 1.46 -18.64
N ARG A 197 -8.88 2.38 -17.75
CA ARG A 197 -7.97 2.89 -16.72
C ARG A 197 -7.47 1.75 -15.81
N LEU A 198 -8.36 0.97 -15.23
CA LEU A 198 -8.00 -0.16 -14.34
C LEU A 198 -7.11 -1.19 -15.06
N ALA A 199 -7.44 -1.54 -16.30
CA ALA A 199 -6.65 -2.47 -17.08
C ALA A 199 -5.24 -1.94 -17.36
N LEU A 200 -5.09 -0.65 -17.68
CA LEU A 200 -3.79 -0.02 -17.92
C LEU A 200 -2.96 0.10 -16.63
N GLU A 201 -3.58 0.41 -15.49
CA GLU A 201 -2.93 0.41 -14.17
C GLU A 201 -2.33 -0.95 -13.84
N MET A 202 -3.00 -2.04 -14.24
CA MET A 202 -2.52 -3.42 -14.09
C MET A 202 -1.56 -3.90 -15.19
N GLY A 203 -1.17 -3.01 -16.10
CA GLY A 203 -0.23 -3.33 -17.19
C GLY A 203 -0.84 -4.11 -18.36
N LEU A 204 -2.16 -4.26 -18.43
CA LEU A 204 -2.83 -4.85 -19.58
C LEU A 204 -2.86 -3.84 -20.74
N GLY A 205 -2.57 -4.31 -21.97
CA GLY A 205 -2.56 -3.45 -23.16
C GLY A 205 -1.21 -2.77 -23.47
N ARG A 206 -0.14 -3.16 -22.81
CA ARG A 206 1.23 -2.79 -23.17
C ARG A 206 1.86 -3.93 -23.99
N GLU A 207 1.54 -3.98 -25.27
CA GLU A 207 2.32 -4.66 -26.31
C GLU A 207 2.90 -3.63 -27.26
#